data_2e8bd6d53a2c7ffd6496adfade81ec11
#
_entry.id   2e8bd6d53a2c7ffd6496adfade81ec11
#
_cell.length_a   1.000
_cell.length_b   1.000
_cell.length_c   1.000
_cell.angle_alpha   90.00
_cell.angle_beta   90.00
_cell.angle_gamma   90.00
#
_symmetry.space_group_name_H-M   'P 1'
#
loop_
_entity.id
_entity.type
_entity.pdbx_description
1 polymer ?
#
loop_
_entity_poly.entity_id
_entity_poly.type
_entity_poly.pdbx_seq_one_letter_code
_entity_poly.pdbx_strand_id
1 'polypeptide(L)'
;MNQFTEKFNRKIIGQFKSNVTNKQIWNIISKPSNLELFHPFCKKNTVLKWSQSDALDEIEYYSGLVYTRNFINWIDGVGYDLLIGEKDSNKSFVSWRIQNTNNAILTVSIYPYKYNTGSKFIKIFPYLILVQPLLQKYINSVMLGLEYYIKNNKKVKKNQFGSIRFFSN
;
A
#
# COMPACT_ATOMS: atom_id res chain seq x y z
N MET A 1 -11.60 6.07 -15.92
CA MET A 1 -10.14 6.03 -15.68
C MET A 1 -9.82 7.17 -14.73
N ASN A 2 -9.02 6.98 -13.67
CA ASN A 2 -8.85 8.03 -12.66
C ASN A 2 -7.79 9.04 -13.16
N GLN A 3 -8.06 10.35 -13.02
CA GLN A 3 -7.16 11.44 -13.45
C GLN A 3 -5.71 11.32 -12.94
N PHE A 4 -5.49 10.59 -11.84
CA PHE A 4 -4.15 10.34 -11.31
C PHE A 4 -3.37 9.33 -12.15
N THR A 5 -4.01 8.29 -12.71
CA THR A 5 -3.34 7.27 -13.51
C THR A 5 -2.90 7.77 -14.87
N GLU A 6 -3.56 8.76 -15.45
CA GLU A 6 -3.15 9.40 -16.70
C GLU A 6 -1.93 10.30 -16.50
N LYS A 7 -1.81 10.93 -15.33
CA LYS A 7 -0.73 11.86 -15.00
C LYS A 7 0.53 11.16 -14.50
N PHE A 8 0.40 9.98 -13.89
CA PHE A 8 1.48 9.27 -13.19
C PHE A 8 1.93 8.03 -13.96
N ASN A 9 3.12 8.07 -14.55
CA ASN A 9 3.68 7.00 -15.37
C ASN A 9 4.60 6.05 -14.58
N ARG A 10 5.25 6.55 -13.51
CA ARG A 10 6.20 5.75 -12.72
C ARG A 10 5.46 5.11 -11.57
N LYS A 11 5.40 3.78 -11.60
CA LYS A 11 4.73 2.98 -10.58
C LYS A 11 5.60 1.81 -10.13
N ILE A 12 5.35 1.38 -8.92
CA ILE A 12 5.86 0.13 -8.34
C ILE A 12 4.66 -0.78 -8.13
N ILE A 13 4.79 -2.06 -8.45
CA ILE A 13 3.71 -3.02 -8.36
C ILE A 13 4.10 -4.13 -7.39
N GLY A 14 3.23 -4.40 -6.41
CA GLY A 14 3.22 -5.61 -5.61
C GLY A 14 2.05 -6.47 -6.00
N GLN A 15 2.27 -7.78 -6.10
CA GLN A 15 1.20 -8.73 -6.37
C GLN A 15 1.20 -9.87 -5.35
N PHE A 16 0.01 -10.26 -4.98
CA PHE A 16 -0.25 -11.44 -4.18
C PHE A 16 -1.23 -12.34 -4.94
N LYS A 17 -0.85 -13.58 -5.16
CA LYS A 17 -1.69 -14.59 -5.81
C LYS A 17 -1.98 -15.70 -4.81
N SER A 18 -3.24 -16.03 -4.62
CA SER A 18 -3.66 -17.01 -3.63
C SER A 18 -4.86 -17.83 -4.11
N ASN A 19 -4.98 -19.02 -3.52
CA ASN A 19 -6.15 -19.89 -3.71
C ASN A 19 -7.37 -19.48 -2.86
N VAL A 20 -7.27 -18.39 -2.06
CA VAL A 20 -8.40 -17.85 -1.31
C VAL A 20 -9.34 -17.07 -2.22
N THR A 21 -10.58 -16.88 -1.79
CA THR A 21 -11.58 -16.15 -2.56
C THR A 21 -11.34 -14.63 -2.51
N ASN A 22 -11.81 -13.90 -3.52
CA ASN A 22 -11.81 -12.44 -3.53
C ASN A 22 -12.46 -11.85 -2.26
N LYS A 23 -13.55 -12.46 -1.79
CA LYS A 23 -14.26 -12.06 -0.58
C LYS A 23 -13.37 -12.16 0.66
N GLN A 24 -12.53 -13.19 0.77
CA GLN A 24 -11.60 -13.34 1.89
C GLN A 24 -10.53 -12.23 1.88
N ILE A 25 -9.94 -11.94 0.72
CA ILE A 25 -8.98 -10.84 0.58
C ILE A 25 -9.66 -9.51 0.92
N TRP A 26 -10.84 -9.25 0.34
CA TRP A 26 -11.60 -8.04 0.58
C TRP A 26 -11.91 -7.83 2.07
N ASN A 27 -12.39 -8.86 2.74
CA ASN A 27 -12.69 -8.84 4.16
C ASN A 27 -11.47 -8.49 5.05
N ILE A 28 -10.27 -8.70 4.56
CA ILE A 28 -9.04 -8.32 5.28
C ILE A 28 -8.67 -6.88 4.97
N ILE A 29 -8.55 -6.54 3.68
CA ILE A 29 -8.03 -5.24 3.28
C ILE A 29 -9.01 -4.08 3.48
N SER A 30 -10.32 -4.37 3.60
CA SER A 30 -11.36 -3.36 3.83
C SER A 30 -11.67 -3.10 5.32
N LYS A 31 -11.05 -3.81 6.24
CA LYS A 31 -11.25 -3.59 7.69
C LYS A 31 -10.55 -2.32 8.18
N PRO A 32 -11.12 -1.61 9.17
CA PRO A 32 -10.39 -0.57 9.88
C PRO A 32 -9.15 -1.17 10.59
N SER A 33 -8.08 -0.40 10.68
CA SER A 33 -6.79 -0.80 11.29
C SER A 33 -6.18 -2.08 10.72
N ASN A 34 -6.50 -2.41 9.46
CA ASN A 34 -6.11 -3.66 8.82
C ASN A 34 -4.59 -3.85 8.69
N LEU A 35 -3.83 -2.75 8.59
CA LEU A 35 -2.39 -2.82 8.43
C LEU A 35 -1.69 -3.43 9.64
N GLU A 36 -2.26 -3.34 10.82
CA GLU A 36 -1.73 -3.98 12.03
C GLU A 36 -1.75 -5.51 11.97
N LEU A 37 -2.51 -6.09 11.06
CA LEU A 37 -2.63 -7.53 10.89
C LEU A 37 -1.48 -8.11 10.06
N PHE A 38 -1.14 -7.42 8.97
CA PHE A 38 -0.27 -8.01 7.94
C PHE A 38 0.90 -7.13 7.48
N HIS A 39 0.97 -5.85 7.87
CA HIS A 39 1.99 -4.95 7.36
C HIS A 39 3.24 -4.97 8.26
N PRO A 40 4.40 -5.50 7.80
CA PRO A 40 5.56 -5.76 8.68
C PRO A 40 6.26 -4.51 9.20
N PHE A 41 5.94 -3.34 8.64
CA PHE A 41 6.52 -2.05 9.04
C PHE A 41 5.52 -1.17 9.80
N CYS A 42 4.26 -1.60 9.93
CA CYS A 42 3.22 -0.87 10.63
C CYS A 42 3.34 -1.11 12.14
N LYS A 43 3.62 -0.05 12.89
CA LYS A 43 3.56 -0.06 14.35
C LYS A 43 2.13 0.14 14.86
N LYS A 44 1.40 1.08 14.23
CA LYS A 44 0.01 1.40 14.57
C LYS A 44 -0.74 1.89 13.33
N ASN A 45 -2.01 1.53 13.22
CA ASN A 45 -2.90 2.05 12.21
C ASN A 45 -4.15 2.65 12.87
N THR A 46 -4.16 3.97 13.02
CA THR A 46 -5.21 4.70 13.73
C THR A 46 -6.28 5.17 12.76
N VAL A 47 -7.51 4.72 12.97
CA VAL A 47 -8.66 5.17 12.20
C VAL A 47 -9.11 6.55 12.68
N LEU A 48 -9.20 7.52 11.78
CA LEU A 48 -9.73 8.86 12.04
C LEU A 48 -11.19 8.97 11.58
N LYS A 49 -11.52 8.36 10.45
CA LYS A 49 -12.87 8.25 9.89
C LYS A 49 -12.98 6.98 9.07
N TRP A 50 -14.08 6.25 9.19
CA TRP A 50 -14.27 5.03 8.39
C TRP A 50 -15.64 4.98 7.75
N SER A 51 -15.72 5.50 6.53
CA SER A 51 -16.96 5.58 5.75
C SER A 51 -16.64 5.40 4.26
N GLN A 52 -16.24 4.19 3.89
CA GLN A 52 -15.95 3.83 2.48
C GLN A 52 -15.06 4.87 1.75
N SER A 53 -15.60 5.51 0.70
CA SER A 53 -14.87 6.46 -0.13
C SER A 53 -14.39 7.74 0.59
N ASP A 54 -14.79 7.95 1.82
CA ASP A 54 -14.40 9.11 2.65
C ASP A 54 -13.61 8.65 3.90
N ALA A 55 -13.08 7.44 3.85
CA ALA A 55 -12.27 6.90 4.93
C ALA A 55 -10.93 7.66 5.02
N LEU A 56 -10.49 7.84 6.26
CA LEU A 56 -9.23 8.47 6.61
C LEU A 56 -8.61 7.73 7.78
N ASP A 57 -7.35 7.34 7.65
CA ASP A 57 -6.58 6.79 8.75
C ASP A 57 -5.11 7.24 8.70
N GLU A 58 -4.39 6.88 9.73
CA GLU A 58 -2.95 7.11 9.85
C GLU A 58 -2.22 5.80 10.04
N ILE A 59 -1.11 5.64 9.35
CA ILE A 59 -0.11 4.60 9.62
C ILE A 59 1.10 5.22 10.30
N GLU A 60 1.41 4.75 11.51
CA GLU A 60 2.68 4.97 12.19
C GLU A 60 3.60 3.81 11.89
N TYR A 61 4.74 4.08 11.28
CA TYR A 61 5.79 3.10 11.03
C TYR A 61 6.67 2.90 12.25
N TYR A 62 7.37 1.77 12.34
CA TYR A 62 8.33 1.53 13.43
C TYR A 62 9.49 2.52 13.48
N SER A 63 9.80 3.22 12.39
CA SER A 63 10.76 4.33 12.34
C SER A 63 10.26 5.63 13.00
N GLY A 64 8.99 5.69 13.41
CA GLY A 64 8.35 6.91 13.91
C GLY A 64 7.75 7.79 12.81
N LEU A 65 7.92 7.43 11.53
CA LEU A 65 7.28 8.13 10.42
C LEU A 65 5.76 7.92 10.46
N VAL A 66 4.99 8.99 10.28
CA VAL A 66 3.52 8.95 10.27
C VAL A 66 3.00 9.43 8.92
N TYR A 67 2.21 8.60 8.25
CA TYR A 67 1.52 8.96 7.02
C TYR A 67 0.01 8.89 7.19
N THR A 68 -0.70 9.87 6.63
CA THR A 68 -2.15 9.81 6.45
C THR A 68 -2.48 9.03 5.19
N ARG A 69 -3.54 8.21 5.24
CA ARG A 69 -4.14 7.53 4.10
C ARG A 69 -5.55 8.08 3.91
N ASN A 70 -5.77 8.83 2.84
CA ASN A 70 -7.06 9.39 2.46
C ASN A 70 -7.64 8.57 1.32
N PHE A 71 -8.72 7.84 1.56
CA PHE A 71 -9.39 7.01 0.56
C PHE A 71 -10.25 7.90 -0.34
N ILE A 72 -10.00 7.86 -1.64
CA ILE A 72 -10.66 8.72 -2.64
C ILE A 72 -11.54 7.96 -3.61
N ASN A 73 -11.47 6.64 -3.59
CA ASN A 73 -12.33 5.76 -4.37
C ASN A 73 -12.45 4.42 -3.65
N TRP A 74 -13.65 3.88 -3.58
CA TRP A 74 -13.94 2.63 -2.90
C TRP A 74 -14.91 1.81 -3.75
N ILE A 75 -14.51 0.59 -4.14
CA ILE A 75 -15.29 -0.33 -4.96
C ILE A 75 -15.41 -1.64 -4.18
N ASP A 76 -16.58 -1.89 -3.62
CA ASP A 76 -16.82 -3.07 -2.77
C ASP A 76 -16.48 -4.38 -3.49
N GLY A 77 -15.75 -5.24 -2.79
CA GLY A 77 -15.28 -6.52 -3.31
C GLY A 77 -14.15 -6.44 -4.35
N VAL A 78 -13.79 -5.25 -4.82
CA VAL A 78 -12.79 -5.03 -5.89
C VAL A 78 -11.54 -4.32 -5.39
N GLY A 79 -11.69 -3.25 -4.60
CA GLY A 79 -10.53 -2.50 -4.12
C GLY A 79 -10.81 -1.03 -3.83
N TYR A 80 -9.74 -0.27 -3.65
CA TYR A 80 -9.82 1.16 -3.36
C TYR A 80 -8.60 1.91 -3.90
N ASP A 81 -8.76 3.22 -4.05
CA ASP A 81 -7.67 4.16 -4.34
C ASP A 81 -7.51 5.11 -3.16
N LEU A 82 -6.27 5.44 -2.84
CA LEU A 82 -5.97 6.36 -1.74
C LEU A 82 -4.77 7.26 -2.05
N LEU A 83 -4.73 8.39 -1.36
CA LEU A 83 -3.60 9.30 -1.30
C LEU A 83 -2.86 9.08 0.01
N ILE A 84 -1.53 8.85 -0.04
CA ILE A 84 -0.70 8.57 1.13
C ILE A 84 0.50 9.52 1.22
N GLY A 85 0.79 10.00 2.41
CA GLY A 85 1.94 10.86 2.70
C GLY A 85 1.82 11.54 4.06
N GLU A 86 2.81 12.37 4.42
CA GLU A 86 2.73 13.22 5.61
C GLU A 86 1.54 14.18 5.54
N LYS A 87 1.00 14.57 6.70
CA LYS A 87 -0.27 15.28 6.82
C LYS A 87 -0.38 16.49 5.88
N ASP A 88 0.58 17.38 5.88
CA ASP A 88 0.56 18.64 5.13
C ASP A 88 1.46 18.62 3.87
N SER A 89 1.81 17.43 3.39
CA SER A 89 2.67 17.26 2.23
C SER A 89 1.92 16.78 0.99
N ASN A 90 2.59 16.86 -0.14
CA ASN A 90 2.12 16.23 -1.38
C ASN A 90 2.07 14.71 -1.23
N LYS A 91 0.95 14.10 -1.64
CA LYS A 91 0.67 12.68 -1.42
C LYS A 91 0.92 11.85 -2.66
N SER A 92 1.45 10.65 -2.43
CA SER A 92 1.55 9.60 -3.44
C SER A 92 0.19 8.94 -3.64
N PHE A 93 -0.09 8.50 -4.87
CA PHE A 93 -1.30 7.75 -5.18
C PHE A 93 -1.03 6.25 -5.04
N VAL A 94 -1.96 5.53 -4.44
CA VAL A 94 -1.91 4.06 -4.28
C VAL A 94 -3.24 3.46 -4.67
N SER A 95 -3.20 2.41 -5.48
CA SER A 95 -4.36 1.67 -5.94
C SER A 95 -4.26 0.21 -5.53
N TRP A 96 -5.31 -0.31 -4.93
CA TRP A 96 -5.49 -1.72 -4.56
C TRP A 96 -6.58 -2.33 -5.42
N ARG A 97 -6.31 -3.44 -6.11
CA ARG A 97 -7.29 -4.12 -6.98
C ARG A 97 -7.22 -5.61 -6.80
N ILE A 98 -8.37 -6.22 -6.55
CA ILE A 98 -8.58 -7.67 -6.58
C ILE A 98 -9.12 -8.02 -7.96
N GLN A 99 -8.45 -8.92 -8.65
CA GLN A 99 -8.90 -9.46 -9.93
C GLN A 99 -9.51 -10.83 -9.73
N ASN A 100 -10.66 -11.04 -10.36
CA ASN A 100 -11.36 -12.32 -10.33
C ASN A 100 -10.87 -13.17 -11.52
N THR A 101 -9.92 -14.04 -11.24
CA THR A 101 -9.45 -15.08 -12.14
C THR A 101 -9.69 -16.44 -11.48
N ASN A 102 -9.21 -17.54 -12.06
CA ASN A 102 -9.27 -18.87 -11.42
C ASN A 102 -8.67 -18.88 -10.00
N ASN A 103 -7.77 -17.94 -9.72
CA ASN A 103 -7.22 -17.64 -8.39
C ASN A 103 -7.35 -16.14 -8.12
N ALA A 104 -7.65 -15.74 -6.89
CA ALA A 104 -7.68 -14.34 -6.53
C ALA A 104 -6.28 -13.71 -6.64
N ILE A 105 -6.18 -12.61 -7.37
CA ILE A 105 -4.95 -11.83 -7.51
C ILE A 105 -5.22 -10.45 -6.94
N LEU A 106 -4.49 -10.09 -5.88
CA LEU A 106 -4.43 -8.72 -5.39
C LEU A 106 -3.23 -8.01 -6.01
N THR A 107 -3.49 -6.90 -6.66
CA THR A 107 -2.45 -6.00 -7.20
C THR A 107 -2.48 -4.68 -6.44
N VAL A 108 -1.32 -4.26 -5.94
CA VAL A 108 -1.11 -2.95 -5.33
C VAL A 108 -0.15 -2.15 -6.18
N SER A 109 -0.59 -0.99 -6.65
CA SER A 109 0.22 -0.07 -7.46
C SER A 109 0.51 1.20 -6.67
N ILE A 110 1.78 1.53 -6.46
CA ILE A 110 2.23 2.73 -5.78
C ILE A 110 2.80 3.70 -6.81
N TYR A 111 2.31 4.92 -6.84
CA TYR A 111 2.75 6.00 -7.72
C TYR A 111 3.37 7.13 -6.87
N PRO A 112 4.70 7.14 -6.68
CA PRO A 112 5.35 8.14 -5.85
C PRO A 112 5.19 9.55 -6.43
N TYR A 113 4.61 10.49 -5.66
CA TYR A 113 4.34 11.85 -6.11
C TYR A 113 5.61 12.56 -6.63
N LYS A 114 6.66 12.57 -5.82
CA LYS A 114 7.93 13.27 -6.13
C LYS A 114 8.53 12.89 -7.48
N TYR A 115 8.30 11.67 -7.93
CA TYR A 115 8.87 11.13 -9.17
C TYR A 115 7.91 11.16 -10.35
N ASN A 116 6.66 11.50 -10.12
CA ASN A 116 5.63 11.66 -11.16
C ASN A 116 5.32 13.12 -11.47
N THR A 117 5.94 14.07 -10.75
CA THR A 117 5.70 15.51 -10.91
C THR A 117 7.00 16.28 -11.16
N GLY A 118 6.93 17.42 -11.86
CA GLY A 118 8.07 18.24 -12.21
C GLY A 118 8.95 17.64 -13.33
N SER A 119 10.22 18.06 -13.41
CA SER A 119 11.14 17.58 -14.46
C SER A 119 11.40 16.07 -14.36
N LYS A 120 10.89 15.33 -15.35
CA LYS A 120 10.97 13.86 -15.40
C LYS A 120 12.37 13.36 -15.70
N PHE A 121 13.18 14.12 -16.47
CA PHE A 121 14.52 13.70 -16.89
C PHE A 121 15.51 13.69 -15.74
N ILE A 122 15.53 14.73 -14.91
CA ILE A 122 16.46 14.85 -13.77
C ILE A 122 16.20 13.78 -12.69
N LYS A 123 14.95 13.34 -12.58
CA LYS A 123 14.51 12.39 -11.52
C LYS A 123 14.60 10.92 -11.92
N ILE A 124 14.93 10.61 -13.18
CA ILE A 124 14.90 9.22 -13.67
C ILE A 124 15.96 8.34 -12.99
N PHE A 125 17.22 8.81 -12.94
CA PHE A 125 18.31 8.04 -12.33
C PHE A 125 18.12 7.78 -10.84
N PRO A 126 17.83 8.78 -9.98
CA PRO A 126 17.53 8.54 -8.56
C PRO A 126 16.34 7.62 -8.36
N TYR A 127 15.32 7.72 -9.23
CA TYR A 127 14.16 6.83 -9.18
C TYR A 127 14.54 5.37 -9.44
N LEU A 128 15.21 5.09 -10.55
CA LEU A 128 15.54 3.72 -10.97
C LEU A 128 16.56 3.05 -10.04
N ILE A 129 17.55 3.80 -9.55
CA ILE A 129 18.66 3.23 -8.77
C ILE A 129 18.33 3.11 -7.28
N LEU A 130 17.59 4.07 -6.71
CA LEU A 130 17.37 4.12 -5.26
C LEU A 130 15.91 3.85 -4.88
N VAL A 131 14.96 4.56 -5.49
CA VAL A 131 13.58 4.58 -5.01
C VAL A 131 12.81 3.36 -5.46
N GLN A 132 12.94 2.99 -6.72
CA GLN A 132 12.23 1.82 -7.26
C GLN A 132 12.64 0.53 -6.55
N PRO A 133 13.93 0.18 -6.38
CA PRO A 133 14.33 -1.03 -5.63
C PRO A 133 13.86 -1.01 -4.17
N LEU A 134 13.96 0.16 -3.51
CA LEU A 134 13.52 0.31 -2.12
C LEU A 134 12.01 0.07 -1.97
N LEU A 135 11.20 0.73 -2.79
CA LEU A 135 9.75 0.59 -2.75
C LEU A 135 9.28 -0.78 -3.27
N GLN A 136 10.03 -1.40 -4.19
CA GLN A 136 9.76 -2.78 -4.61
C GLN A 136 9.99 -3.75 -3.45
N LYS A 137 11.09 -3.61 -2.72
CA LYS A 137 11.35 -4.40 -1.51
C LYS A 137 10.26 -4.17 -0.46
N TYR A 138 9.84 -2.92 -0.27
CA TYR A 138 8.77 -2.55 0.65
C TYR A 138 7.46 -3.26 0.32
N ILE A 139 6.97 -3.12 -0.93
CA ILE A 139 5.69 -3.70 -1.31
C ILE A 139 5.72 -5.23 -1.32
N ASN A 140 6.85 -5.83 -1.71
CA ASN A 140 7.02 -7.28 -1.65
C ASN A 140 6.91 -7.80 -0.20
N SER A 141 7.53 -7.11 0.77
CA SER A 141 7.42 -7.46 2.18
C SER A 141 5.98 -7.34 2.70
N VAL A 142 5.23 -6.33 2.24
CA VAL A 142 3.81 -6.17 2.58
C VAL A 142 2.97 -7.31 2.00
N MET A 143 3.23 -7.72 0.75
CA MET A 143 2.52 -8.84 0.11
C MET A 143 2.81 -10.16 0.83
N LEU A 144 4.06 -10.41 1.21
CA LEU A 144 4.44 -11.58 2.02
C LEU A 144 3.75 -11.56 3.40
N GLY A 145 3.62 -10.39 4.00
CA GLY A 145 2.89 -10.22 5.25
C GLY A 145 1.41 -10.56 5.14
N LEU A 146 0.76 -10.11 4.08
CA LEU A 146 -0.63 -10.46 3.80
C LEU A 146 -0.79 -11.96 3.56
N GLU A 147 0.10 -12.56 2.78
CA GLU A 147 0.12 -14.00 2.55
C GLU A 147 0.26 -14.79 3.85
N TYR A 148 1.21 -14.39 4.70
CA TYR A 148 1.42 -15.01 6.00
C TYR A 148 0.18 -14.92 6.89
N TYR A 149 -0.44 -13.73 6.95
CA TYR A 149 -1.66 -13.53 7.74
C TYR A 149 -2.81 -14.41 7.24
N ILE A 150 -3.02 -14.46 5.94
CA ILE A 150 -4.06 -15.29 5.32
C ILE A 150 -3.86 -16.77 5.63
N LYS A 151 -2.61 -17.27 5.50
CA LYS A 151 -2.31 -18.69 5.71
C LYS A 151 -2.36 -19.12 7.18
N ASN A 152 -1.92 -18.25 8.09
CA ASN A 152 -1.68 -18.64 9.48
C ASN A 152 -2.68 -18.02 10.47
N ASN A 153 -3.49 -17.04 10.03
CA ASN A 153 -4.37 -16.24 10.89
C ASN A 153 -3.61 -15.62 12.11
N LYS A 154 -2.35 -15.26 11.91
CA LYS A 154 -1.47 -14.67 12.94
C LYS A 154 -0.95 -13.33 12.46
N LYS A 155 -0.93 -12.34 13.37
CA LYS A 155 -0.34 -11.02 13.07
C LYS A 155 1.13 -11.16 12.68
N VAL A 156 1.53 -10.36 11.69
CA VAL A 156 2.92 -10.25 11.25
C VAL A 156 3.74 -9.50 12.31
N LYS A 157 4.95 -9.99 12.57
CA LYS A 157 5.89 -9.34 13.50
C LYS A 157 6.65 -8.21 12.80
N LYS A 158 7.17 -7.26 13.59
CA LYS A 158 8.09 -6.22 13.11
C LYS A 158 9.18 -6.84 12.25
N ASN A 159 9.36 -6.29 11.03
CA ASN A 159 10.44 -6.67 10.09
C ASN A 159 10.48 -8.17 9.71
N GLN A 160 9.39 -8.92 9.86
CA GLN A 160 9.36 -10.38 9.63
C GLN A 160 9.85 -10.79 8.23
N PHE A 161 9.70 -9.92 7.24
CA PHE A 161 10.10 -10.17 5.84
C PHE A 161 11.22 -9.21 5.39
N GLY A 162 12.13 -8.90 6.31
CA GLY A 162 13.25 -8.00 6.10
C GLY A 162 13.00 -6.59 6.58
N SER A 163 14.07 -5.85 6.84
CA SER A 163 14.02 -4.46 7.33
C SER A 163 14.27 -3.47 6.19
N ILE A 164 13.69 -2.27 6.34
CA ILE A 164 13.90 -1.14 5.45
C ILE A 164 14.09 0.10 6.32
N ARG A 165 15.29 0.69 6.30
CA ARG A 165 15.69 1.77 7.20
C ARG A 165 14.67 2.91 7.33
N PHE A 166 13.98 3.27 6.23
CA PHE A 166 12.97 4.33 6.25
C PHE A 166 11.70 3.98 7.05
N PHE A 167 11.39 2.70 7.21
CA PHE A 167 10.12 2.24 7.78
C PHE A 167 10.28 1.39 9.05
N SER A 168 11.48 0.94 9.38
CA SER A 168 11.68 -0.15 10.32
C SER A 168 12.80 0.00 11.34
N ASN A 169 13.13 1.19 11.75
CA ASN A 169 14.16 1.36 12.80
C ASN A 169 13.76 0.75 14.13
#